data_517d1a453b4fdb28f8e866b90207bb08
#
_entry.id   517d1a453b4fdb28f8e866b90207bb08
#
_cell.length_a   1.000
_cell.length_b   1.000
_cell.length_c   1.000
_cell.angle_alpha   90.00
_cell.angle_beta   90.00
_cell.angle_gamma   90.00
#
_symmetry.space_group_name_H-M   'P 1'
#
loop_
_entity.id
_entity.type
_entity.pdbx_description
1 polymer ?
#
loop_
_entity_poly.entity_id
_entity_poly.type
_entity_poly.pdbx_seq_one_letter_code
_entity_poly.pdbx_strand_id
1 'polypeptide(L)'
;SMDGIDASLIRSDGEKNIDIIGNLYLKYDSELKNLLIKFCKKINSFKNIDENLSEYKIIEREITLKHSEISLEISNKFNINPKIIGFHGQTILHKPKDKYSIQMGNPELLSQLLKKNIVYEFRKKDIENGGEGAPLTPIYHHNLRKKLNLNFPVIFLNIGGIANITFSKGQSFFAQDVGPGNCLMDNYLRQIKKIDYDKDGKIAEYGKIDNTLVNNILDHVYYNTQTKHSLDIKDFDINFVKGLQTEDALANLNFFTAKIIAENINKIIKENSKIILCGGGRKNKTLISNLKKLLNYEFYDIDFFNIDGDF
;
A
#
# COMPACT_ATOMS: atom_id res chain seq x y z
N SER A 1 5.03 0.75 3.55
CA SER A 1 5.63 1.85 4.30
C SER A 1 6.85 1.33 5.07
N MET A 2 7.69 2.24 5.53
CA MET A 2 8.83 1.91 6.39
C MET A 2 8.66 2.60 7.75
N ASP A 3 7.41 2.71 8.17
CA ASP A 3 7.03 3.54 9.33
C ASP A 3 6.77 2.70 10.58
N GLY A 4 6.42 1.43 10.40
CA GLY A 4 6.05 0.53 11.49
C GLY A 4 5.49 -0.79 11.00
N ILE A 5 4.86 -1.52 11.90
CA ILE A 5 4.28 -2.85 11.70
C ILE A 5 2.79 -2.78 12.03
N ASP A 6 1.98 -3.20 11.08
CA ASP A 6 0.56 -3.46 11.27
C ASP A 6 0.37 -4.93 11.63
N ALA A 7 -0.36 -5.21 12.70
CA ALA A 7 -0.70 -6.56 13.13
C ALA A 7 -2.20 -6.70 13.31
N SER A 8 -2.78 -7.71 12.68
CA SER A 8 -4.19 -8.06 12.83
C SER A 8 -4.34 -9.45 13.44
N LEU A 9 -5.12 -9.56 14.49
CA LEU A 9 -5.55 -10.83 15.06
C LEU A 9 -6.87 -11.23 14.42
N ILE A 10 -6.85 -12.36 13.71
CA ILE A 10 -8.02 -12.83 12.96
C ILE A 10 -8.40 -14.24 13.38
N ARG A 11 -9.69 -14.57 13.25
CA ARG A 11 -10.20 -15.93 13.25
C ARG A 11 -10.65 -16.28 11.84
N SER A 12 -10.15 -17.38 11.31
CA SER A 12 -10.49 -17.80 9.94
C SER A 12 -10.55 -19.33 9.84
N ASP A 13 -11.41 -19.82 8.95
CA ASP A 13 -11.44 -21.21 8.49
C ASP A 13 -10.50 -21.45 7.30
N GLY A 14 -9.84 -20.41 6.81
CA GLY A 14 -8.96 -20.46 5.64
C GLY A 14 -9.68 -20.37 4.30
N GLU A 15 -11.03 -20.33 4.29
CA GLU A 15 -11.83 -20.33 3.05
C GLU A 15 -12.79 -19.12 2.94
N LYS A 16 -13.80 -19.08 3.81
CA LYS A 16 -14.92 -18.12 3.68
C LYS A 16 -15.07 -17.20 4.86
N ASN A 17 -14.73 -17.69 6.05
CA ASN A 17 -14.97 -16.97 7.27
C ASN A 17 -13.68 -16.28 7.73
N ILE A 18 -13.73 -14.98 7.87
CA ILE A 18 -12.65 -14.16 8.41
C ILE A 18 -13.28 -13.17 9.38
N ASP A 19 -12.94 -13.28 10.66
CA ASP A 19 -13.36 -12.34 11.69
C ASP A 19 -12.13 -11.60 12.20
N ILE A 20 -12.12 -10.28 12.08
CA ILE A 20 -11.09 -9.43 12.66
C ILE A 20 -11.42 -9.26 14.14
N ILE A 21 -10.53 -9.77 15.00
CA ILE A 21 -10.69 -9.69 16.47
C ILE A 21 -10.13 -8.36 16.96
N GLY A 22 -9.01 -7.94 16.37
CA GLY A 22 -8.41 -6.66 16.69
C GLY A 22 -7.15 -6.38 15.90
N ASN A 23 -6.76 -5.11 15.93
CA ASN A 23 -5.62 -4.57 15.23
C ASN A 23 -4.71 -3.82 16.20
N LEU A 24 -3.41 -3.83 15.90
CA LEU A 24 -2.40 -3.00 16.55
C LEU A 24 -1.41 -2.46 15.52
N TYR A 25 -0.90 -1.26 15.77
CA TYR A 25 0.19 -0.65 15.03
C TYR A 25 1.38 -0.38 15.95
N LEU A 26 2.55 -0.86 15.57
CA LEU A 26 3.82 -0.59 16.26
C LEU A 26 4.68 0.30 15.36
N LYS A 27 4.83 1.56 15.73
CA LYS A 27 5.68 2.50 15.02
C LYS A 27 7.16 2.14 15.21
N TYR A 28 7.95 2.16 14.13
CA TYR A 28 9.39 2.09 14.27
C TYR A 28 9.93 3.36 14.95
N ASP A 29 10.94 3.19 15.80
CA ASP A 29 11.69 4.32 16.29
C ASP A 29 12.48 5.00 15.15
N SER A 30 12.94 6.20 15.40
CA SER A 30 13.64 7.01 14.38
C SER A 30 14.95 6.38 13.93
N GLU A 31 15.62 5.62 14.80
CA GLU A 31 16.89 4.98 14.49
C GLU A 31 16.70 3.84 13.50
N LEU A 32 15.82 2.88 13.82
CA LEU A 32 15.49 1.76 12.92
C LEU A 32 14.93 2.25 11.58
N LYS A 33 14.01 3.23 11.61
CA LYS A 33 13.46 3.84 10.38
C LYS A 33 14.56 4.42 9.49
N ASN A 34 15.49 5.19 10.08
CA ASN A 34 16.57 5.81 9.33
C ASN A 34 17.56 4.78 8.78
N LEU A 35 17.90 3.74 9.56
CA LEU A 35 18.75 2.63 9.11
C LEU A 35 18.11 1.93 7.92
N LEU A 36 16.83 1.57 8.02
CA LEU A 36 16.08 0.90 6.97
C LEU A 36 16.02 1.73 5.68
N ILE A 37 15.69 3.02 5.78
CA ILE A 37 15.64 3.92 4.62
C ILE A 37 17.02 4.06 3.96
N LYS A 38 18.10 4.21 4.74
CA LYS A 38 19.46 4.29 4.21
C LYS A 38 19.88 2.99 3.52
N PHE A 39 19.55 1.85 4.13
CA PHE A 39 19.82 0.54 3.57
C PHE A 39 19.09 0.35 2.23
N CYS A 40 17.79 0.60 2.18
CA CYS A 40 16.99 0.45 0.95
C CYS A 40 17.49 1.32 -0.21
N LYS A 41 18.08 2.50 0.08
CA LYS A 41 18.69 3.35 -0.97
C LYS A 41 19.95 2.73 -1.60
N LYS A 42 20.65 1.87 -0.88
CA LYS A 42 21.86 1.19 -1.37
C LYS A 42 21.54 -0.08 -2.16
N ILE A 43 20.35 -0.67 -1.92
CA ILE A 43 20.02 -2.01 -2.43
C ILE A 43 19.20 -1.89 -3.71
N ASN A 44 19.72 -2.47 -4.79
CA ASN A 44 19.00 -2.62 -6.06
C ASN A 44 19.16 -4.02 -6.69
N SER A 45 19.88 -4.93 -6.03
CA SER A 45 20.10 -6.32 -6.44
C SER A 45 20.49 -7.20 -5.25
N PHE A 46 20.46 -8.54 -5.44
CA PHE A 46 20.98 -9.48 -4.47
C PHE A 46 22.47 -9.22 -4.14
N LYS A 47 23.27 -8.89 -5.15
CA LYS A 47 24.69 -8.60 -4.97
C LYS A 47 24.92 -7.49 -3.94
N ASN A 48 24.10 -6.44 -3.97
CA ASN A 48 24.24 -5.36 -2.99
C ASN A 48 23.86 -5.81 -1.57
N ILE A 49 22.98 -6.79 -1.41
CA ILE A 49 22.68 -7.37 -0.10
C ILE A 49 23.89 -8.12 0.43
N ASP A 50 24.53 -8.96 -0.41
CA ASP A 50 25.71 -9.72 -0.04
C ASP A 50 26.89 -8.80 0.33
N GLU A 51 27.09 -7.72 -0.43
CA GLU A 51 28.09 -6.68 -0.13
C GLU A 51 27.85 -5.96 1.20
N ASN A 52 26.59 -5.91 1.67
CA ASN A 52 26.16 -5.23 2.91
C ASN A 52 25.56 -6.22 3.94
N LEU A 53 25.98 -7.48 3.91
CA LEU A 53 25.37 -8.56 4.68
C LEU A 53 25.36 -8.31 6.20
N SER A 54 26.40 -7.70 6.75
CA SER A 54 26.45 -7.37 8.18
C SER A 54 25.40 -6.36 8.58
N GLU A 55 25.22 -5.28 7.79
CA GLU A 55 24.18 -4.26 8.01
C GLU A 55 22.78 -4.87 7.82
N TYR A 56 22.60 -5.71 6.78
CA TYR A 56 21.38 -6.47 6.53
C TYR A 56 20.96 -7.28 7.76
N LYS A 57 21.84 -8.09 8.31
CA LYS A 57 21.55 -8.97 9.46
C LYS A 57 21.18 -8.21 10.73
N ILE A 58 21.79 -7.04 10.96
CA ILE A 58 21.45 -6.19 12.10
C ILE A 58 20.01 -5.68 11.96
N ILE A 59 19.67 -5.10 10.80
CA ILE A 59 18.34 -4.55 10.55
C ILE A 59 17.29 -5.67 10.53
N GLU A 60 17.58 -6.79 9.89
CA GLU A 60 16.71 -7.98 9.86
C GLU A 60 16.35 -8.46 11.26
N ARG A 61 17.35 -8.52 12.15
CA ARG A 61 17.14 -8.90 13.55
C ARG A 61 16.22 -7.93 14.26
N GLU A 62 16.46 -6.62 14.15
CA GLU A 62 15.66 -5.59 14.79
C GLU A 62 14.21 -5.62 14.30
N ILE A 63 13.99 -5.72 12.99
CA ILE A 63 12.65 -5.88 12.40
C ILE A 63 11.97 -7.14 12.97
N THR A 64 12.68 -8.25 13.07
CA THR A 64 12.13 -9.50 13.60
C THR A 64 11.75 -9.39 15.07
N LEU A 65 12.56 -8.73 15.88
CA LEU A 65 12.27 -8.48 17.29
C LEU A 65 11.02 -7.60 17.46
N LYS A 66 10.85 -6.55 16.63
CA LYS A 66 9.67 -5.70 16.63
C LYS A 66 8.40 -6.47 16.21
N HIS A 67 8.50 -7.40 15.25
CA HIS A 67 7.37 -8.29 14.91
C HIS A 67 7.03 -9.25 16.07
N SER A 68 8.03 -9.73 16.80
CA SER A 68 7.79 -10.54 18.00
C SER A 68 7.07 -9.72 19.09
N GLU A 69 7.52 -8.49 19.32
CA GLU A 69 6.94 -7.56 20.31
C GLU A 69 5.45 -7.35 20.05
N ILE A 70 5.08 -6.90 18.85
CA ILE A 70 3.68 -6.63 18.51
C ILE A 70 2.81 -7.90 18.50
N SER A 71 3.38 -9.06 18.11
CA SER A 71 2.67 -10.33 18.12
C SER A 71 2.31 -10.79 19.54
N LEU A 72 3.21 -10.57 20.50
CA LEU A 72 2.93 -10.82 21.91
C LEU A 72 1.93 -9.82 22.47
N GLU A 73 2.09 -8.54 22.14
CA GLU A 73 1.21 -7.47 22.61
C GLU A 73 -0.24 -7.69 22.17
N ILE A 74 -0.48 -7.98 20.87
CA ILE A 74 -1.83 -8.22 20.37
C ILE A 74 -2.44 -9.48 20.98
N SER A 75 -1.64 -10.54 21.15
CA SER A 75 -2.09 -11.80 21.79
C SER A 75 -2.51 -11.56 23.23
N ASN A 76 -1.72 -10.81 24.00
CA ASN A 76 -2.00 -10.47 25.40
C ASN A 76 -3.21 -9.54 25.50
N LYS A 77 -3.29 -8.50 24.67
CA LYS A 77 -4.40 -7.54 24.69
C LYS A 77 -5.77 -8.20 24.51
N PHE A 78 -5.86 -9.19 23.63
CA PHE A 78 -7.11 -9.89 23.35
C PHE A 78 -7.24 -11.24 24.10
N ASN A 79 -6.24 -11.62 24.91
CA ASN A 79 -6.16 -12.89 25.61
C ASN A 79 -6.39 -14.11 24.68
N ILE A 80 -5.78 -14.06 23.50
CA ILE A 80 -5.87 -15.11 22.48
C ILE A 80 -4.47 -15.51 22.05
N ASN A 81 -4.24 -16.82 22.05
CA ASN A 81 -2.99 -17.42 21.62
C ASN A 81 -3.12 -17.94 20.17
N PRO A 82 -2.65 -17.24 19.15
CA PRO A 82 -2.79 -17.66 17.77
C PRO A 82 -2.03 -18.95 17.50
N LYS A 83 -2.57 -19.83 16.64
CA LYS A 83 -1.91 -21.10 16.28
C LYS A 83 -0.83 -20.90 15.22
N ILE A 84 -1.00 -19.90 14.38
CA ILE A 84 -0.14 -19.62 13.21
C ILE A 84 0.00 -18.11 13.05
N ILE A 85 1.15 -17.67 12.55
CA ILE A 85 1.42 -16.26 12.27
C ILE A 85 1.82 -16.13 10.82
N GLY A 86 1.14 -15.25 10.09
CA GLY A 86 1.55 -14.78 8.78
C GLY A 86 2.59 -13.67 8.95
N PHE A 87 3.80 -13.90 8.47
CA PHE A 87 4.91 -12.97 8.58
C PHE A 87 5.33 -12.46 7.21
N HIS A 88 4.95 -11.23 6.89
CA HIS A 88 5.32 -10.61 5.62
C HIS A 88 6.77 -10.08 5.64
N GLY A 89 7.23 -9.58 6.80
CA GLY A 89 8.49 -8.84 6.88
C GLY A 89 8.42 -7.47 6.19
N GLN A 90 9.58 -6.85 5.98
CA GLN A 90 9.70 -5.55 5.32
C GLN A 90 10.22 -5.71 3.89
N THR A 91 9.43 -5.36 2.89
CA THR A 91 9.88 -5.37 1.50
C THR A 91 11.00 -4.34 1.30
N ILE A 92 12.16 -4.82 0.88
CA ILE A 92 13.35 -4.00 0.57
C ILE A 92 13.68 -3.99 -0.91
N LEU A 93 13.23 -5.01 -1.65
CA LEU A 93 13.46 -5.14 -3.08
C LEU A 93 12.29 -5.93 -3.71
N HIS A 94 11.74 -5.41 -4.80
CA HIS A 94 10.65 -6.06 -5.53
C HIS A 94 10.92 -5.96 -7.02
N LYS A 95 11.27 -7.09 -7.63
CA LYS A 95 11.62 -7.19 -9.05
C LYS A 95 11.01 -8.44 -9.68
N PRO A 96 9.69 -8.45 -9.90
CA PRO A 96 9.01 -9.63 -10.43
C PRO A 96 9.51 -10.02 -11.84
N LYS A 97 9.94 -9.07 -12.67
CA LYS A 97 10.56 -9.35 -13.97
C LYS A 97 11.85 -10.18 -13.85
N ASP A 98 12.60 -9.94 -12.79
CA ASP A 98 13.82 -10.69 -12.46
C ASP A 98 13.51 -11.93 -11.60
N LYS A 99 12.22 -12.26 -11.42
CA LYS A 99 11.67 -13.39 -10.67
C LYS A 99 12.02 -13.40 -9.18
N TYR A 100 12.13 -12.25 -8.53
CA TYR A 100 12.32 -12.18 -7.09
C TYR A 100 11.68 -10.97 -6.40
N SER A 101 11.42 -11.14 -5.13
CA SER A 101 11.02 -10.11 -4.20
C SER A 101 11.60 -10.46 -2.83
N ILE A 102 12.18 -9.48 -2.15
CA ILE A 102 12.86 -9.71 -0.86
C ILE A 102 12.13 -8.95 0.23
N GLN A 103 11.63 -9.72 1.18
CA GLN A 103 11.05 -9.24 2.42
C GLN A 103 12.04 -9.54 3.55
N MET A 104 12.61 -8.47 4.11
CA MET A 104 13.56 -8.56 5.22
C MET A 104 12.84 -9.01 6.50
N GLY A 105 13.41 -9.99 7.17
CA GLY A 105 12.93 -10.57 8.41
C GLY A 105 13.33 -12.05 8.50
N ASN A 106 13.56 -12.53 9.71
CA ASN A 106 14.00 -13.91 9.99
C ASN A 106 12.85 -14.73 10.59
N PRO A 107 12.18 -15.58 9.79
CA PRO A 107 11.03 -16.38 10.24
C PRO A 107 11.43 -17.47 11.25
N GLU A 108 12.65 -18.02 11.17
CA GLU A 108 13.13 -19.02 12.13
C GLU A 108 13.33 -18.39 13.51
N LEU A 109 13.96 -17.22 13.58
CA LEU A 109 14.11 -16.46 14.83
C LEU A 109 12.73 -16.10 15.40
N LEU A 110 11.80 -15.63 14.55
CA LEU A 110 10.44 -15.29 14.99
C LEU A 110 9.70 -16.52 15.55
N SER A 111 9.85 -17.67 14.88
CA SER A 111 9.29 -18.95 15.36
C SER A 111 9.86 -19.37 16.71
N GLN A 112 11.16 -19.23 16.92
CA GLN A 112 11.83 -19.53 18.18
C GLN A 112 11.36 -18.63 19.32
N LEU A 113 11.25 -17.32 19.06
CA LEU A 113 10.81 -16.34 20.05
C LEU A 113 9.35 -16.55 20.48
N LEU A 114 8.47 -16.82 19.53
CA LEU A 114 7.03 -16.92 19.78
C LEU A 114 6.55 -18.35 20.05
N LYS A 115 7.38 -19.37 19.75
CA LYS A 115 7.01 -20.80 19.78
C LYS A 115 5.75 -21.08 18.95
N LYS A 116 5.71 -20.52 17.72
CA LYS A 116 4.60 -20.59 16.77
C LYS A 116 5.06 -21.05 15.39
N ASN A 117 4.09 -21.59 14.63
CA ASN A 117 4.29 -21.81 13.20
C ASN A 117 4.23 -20.47 12.49
N ILE A 118 5.23 -20.20 11.65
CA ILE A 118 5.33 -18.98 10.86
C ILE A 118 5.13 -19.33 9.38
N VAL A 119 4.21 -18.61 8.72
CA VAL A 119 4.04 -18.64 7.26
C VAL A 119 4.63 -17.36 6.71
N TYR A 120 5.46 -17.48 5.70
CA TYR A 120 6.23 -16.37 5.14
C TYR A 120 6.45 -16.54 3.63
N GLU A 121 7.17 -15.61 2.97
CA GLU A 121 7.43 -15.61 1.52
C GLU A 121 6.16 -15.61 0.66
N PHE A 122 5.14 -14.85 1.03
CA PHE A 122 3.84 -14.83 0.37
C PHE A 122 3.89 -14.49 -1.13
N ARG A 123 4.94 -13.80 -1.59
CA ARG A 123 5.10 -13.32 -2.96
C ARG A 123 5.83 -14.31 -3.86
N LYS A 124 6.65 -15.17 -3.26
CA LYS A 124 7.62 -16.03 -3.95
C LYS A 124 6.96 -16.97 -4.96
N LYS A 125 5.97 -17.75 -4.49
CA LYS A 125 5.31 -18.76 -5.33
C LYS A 125 4.56 -18.13 -6.51
N ASP A 126 3.94 -16.97 -6.33
CA ASP A 126 3.26 -16.24 -7.40
C ASP A 126 4.27 -15.77 -8.46
N ILE A 127 5.38 -15.17 -8.03
CA ILE A 127 6.45 -14.69 -8.92
C ILE A 127 7.10 -15.87 -9.67
N GLU A 128 7.38 -16.98 -9.01
CA GLU A 128 7.94 -18.19 -9.63
C GLU A 128 7.04 -18.75 -10.73
N ASN A 129 5.71 -18.57 -10.60
CA ASN A 129 4.72 -18.99 -11.60
C ASN A 129 4.37 -17.90 -12.62
N GLY A 130 5.14 -16.82 -12.67
CA GLY A 130 4.99 -15.75 -13.66
C GLY A 130 4.02 -14.63 -13.25
N GLY A 131 3.57 -14.61 -11.99
CA GLY A 131 2.81 -13.49 -11.43
C GLY A 131 3.71 -12.35 -10.98
N GLU A 132 3.09 -11.24 -10.60
CA GLU A 132 3.78 -10.03 -10.14
C GLU A 132 4.10 -10.06 -8.63
N GLY A 133 3.55 -11.01 -7.87
CA GLY A 133 3.70 -11.10 -6.42
C GLY A 133 3.06 -9.95 -5.64
N ALA A 134 2.32 -9.08 -6.31
CA ALA A 134 1.62 -7.92 -5.76
C ALA A 134 0.44 -7.54 -6.64
N PRO A 135 -0.67 -7.00 -6.06
CA PRO A 135 -0.95 -6.88 -4.63
C PRO A 135 -1.29 -8.24 -3.97
N LEU A 136 -1.18 -8.34 -2.64
CA LEU A 136 -1.51 -9.57 -1.88
C LEU A 136 -2.97 -9.62 -1.39
N THR A 137 -3.65 -8.48 -1.38
CA THR A 137 -5.00 -8.33 -0.80
C THR A 137 -6.19 -8.78 -1.67
N PRO A 138 -6.07 -9.12 -2.97
CA PRO A 138 -7.23 -9.36 -3.84
C PRO A 138 -8.15 -10.48 -3.36
N ILE A 139 -7.59 -11.58 -2.85
CA ILE A 139 -8.36 -12.71 -2.33
C ILE A 139 -9.15 -12.28 -1.08
N TYR A 140 -8.53 -11.47 -0.20
CA TYR A 140 -9.20 -10.92 0.97
C TYR A 140 -10.35 -10.00 0.56
N HIS A 141 -10.14 -9.05 -0.34
CA HIS A 141 -11.18 -8.15 -0.85
C HIS A 141 -12.33 -8.92 -1.51
N HIS A 142 -12.03 -9.95 -2.29
CA HIS A 142 -13.05 -10.79 -2.92
C HIS A 142 -13.91 -11.52 -1.87
N ASN A 143 -13.28 -12.10 -0.86
CA ASN A 143 -13.99 -12.76 0.24
C ASN A 143 -14.75 -11.77 1.11
N LEU A 144 -14.21 -10.58 1.33
CA LEU A 144 -14.87 -9.50 2.04
C LEU A 144 -16.16 -9.07 1.33
N ARG A 145 -16.14 -8.90 0.01
CA ARG A 145 -17.34 -8.63 -0.78
C ARG A 145 -18.43 -9.70 -0.55
N LYS A 146 -18.03 -10.97 -0.52
CA LYS A 146 -18.96 -12.08 -0.25
C LYS A 146 -19.50 -12.02 1.17
N LYS A 147 -18.64 -11.83 2.17
CA LYS A 147 -19.02 -11.73 3.59
C LYS A 147 -20.01 -10.57 3.81
N LEU A 148 -19.81 -9.44 3.15
CA LEU A 148 -20.68 -8.28 3.23
C LEU A 148 -21.95 -8.39 2.37
N ASN A 149 -22.17 -9.52 1.69
CA ASN A 149 -23.30 -9.76 0.79
C ASN A 149 -23.49 -8.67 -0.27
N LEU A 150 -22.39 -8.13 -0.79
CA LEU A 150 -22.44 -7.11 -1.83
C LEU A 150 -22.69 -7.77 -3.20
N ASN A 151 -23.95 -7.77 -3.64
CA ASN A 151 -24.40 -8.48 -4.85
C ASN A 151 -24.14 -7.70 -6.17
N PHE A 152 -23.41 -6.59 -6.10
CA PHE A 152 -23.01 -5.74 -7.23
C PHE A 152 -21.49 -5.79 -7.43
N PRO A 153 -21.00 -5.39 -8.62
CA PRO A 153 -19.57 -5.28 -8.87
C PRO A 153 -18.93 -4.23 -7.94
N VAL A 154 -17.82 -4.57 -7.33
CA VAL A 154 -17.11 -3.71 -6.38
C VAL A 154 -15.68 -3.46 -6.86
N ILE A 155 -15.25 -2.22 -6.75
CA ILE A 155 -13.86 -1.80 -6.86
C ILE A 155 -13.37 -1.46 -5.45
N PHE A 156 -12.51 -2.27 -4.87
CA PHE A 156 -11.75 -1.85 -3.69
C PHE A 156 -10.59 -1.01 -4.18
N LEU A 157 -10.62 0.28 -3.88
CA LEU A 157 -9.56 1.22 -4.22
C LEU A 157 -8.71 1.47 -2.98
N ASN A 158 -7.55 0.82 -2.94
CA ASN A 158 -6.57 1.03 -1.89
C ASN A 158 -5.62 2.18 -2.27
N ILE A 159 -5.58 3.22 -1.45
CA ILE A 159 -4.72 4.40 -1.66
C ILE A 159 -3.64 4.42 -0.56
N GLY A 160 -2.52 3.79 -0.86
CA GLY A 160 -1.29 3.85 -0.07
C GLY A 160 -0.28 4.83 -0.66
N GLY A 161 1.00 4.48 -0.67
CA GLY A 161 2.03 5.20 -1.46
C GLY A 161 1.76 5.07 -2.96
N ILE A 162 1.44 3.88 -3.42
CA ILE A 162 0.88 3.55 -4.73
C ILE A 162 -0.61 3.22 -4.54
N ALA A 163 -1.44 3.58 -5.53
CA ALA A 163 -2.84 3.23 -5.56
C ALA A 163 -3.05 1.97 -6.39
N ASN A 164 -3.81 1.02 -5.84
CA ASN A 164 -4.20 -0.21 -6.53
C ASN A 164 -5.69 -0.50 -6.36
N ILE A 165 -6.22 -1.29 -7.30
CA ILE A 165 -7.60 -1.75 -7.24
C ILE A 165 -7.66 -3.26 -7.12
N THR A 166 -8.70 -3.73 -6.44
CA THR A 166 -9.26 -5.07 -6.62
C THR A 166 -10.67 -4.93 -7.16
N PHE A 167 -10.89 -5.38 -8.38
CA PHE A 167 -12.24 -5.50 -8.93
C PHE A 167 -12.79 -6.87 -8.60
N SER A 168 -14.00 -6.93 -8.08
CA SER A 168 -14.64 -8.20 -7.68
C SER A 168 -16.10 -8.24 -8.12
N LYS A 169 -16.46 -9.28 -8.89
CA LYS A 169 -17.82 -9.53 -9.41
C LYS A 169 -18.12 -11.02 -9.44
N GLY A 170 -19.25 -11.45 -8.91
CA GLY A 170 -19.62 -12.87 -8.87
C GLY A 170 -18.52 -13.73 -8.23
N GLN A 171 -17.95 -14.65 -8.96
CA GLN A 171 -16.82 -15.49 -8.53
C GLN A 171 -15.47 -15.00 -9.07
N SER A 172 -15.48 -13.97 -9.91
CA SER A 172 -14.28 -13.46 -10.55
C SER A 172 -13.73 -12.23 -9.82
N PHE A 173 -12.43 -12.11 -9.80
CA PHE A 173 -11.74 -10.91 -9.35
C PHE A 173 -10.40 -10.76 -10.07
N PHE A 174 -9.92 -9.55 -10.16
CA PHE A 174 -8.56 -9.23 -10.56
C PHE A 174 -8.06 -8.01 -9.80
N ALA A 175 -6.77 -7.78 -9.81
CA ALA A 175 -6.18 -6.61 -9.18
C ALA A 175 -5.01 -6.08 -10.00
N GLN A 176 -4.78 -4.77 -9.90
CA GLN A 176 -3.62 -4.11 -10.47
C GLN A 176 -3.41 -2.73 -9.87
N ASP A 177 -2.20 -2.21 -10.05
CA ASP A 177 -1.90 -0.82 -9.71
C ASP A 177 -2.55 0.12 -10.73
N VAL A 178 -3.03 1.28 -10.23
CA VAL A 178 -3.76 2.26 -11.05
C VAL A 178 -3.12 3.65 -11.05
N GLY A 179 -2.03 3.83 -10.32
CA GLY A 179 -1.31 5.10 -10.33
C GLY A 179 -0.61 5.40 -9.01
N PRO A 180 -0.07 6.62 -8.87
CA PRO A 180 0.44 7.07 -7.60
C PRO A 180 -0.70 7.18 -6.60
N GLY A 181 -0.40 6.89 -5.33
CA GLY A 181 -1.29 7.22 -4.23
C GLY A 181 -0.84 8.53 -3.56
N ASN A 182 -0.45 8.44 -2.29
CA ASN A 182 0.05 9.62 -1.56
C ASN A 182 1.52 9.94 -1.86
N CYS A 183 2.26 9.05 -2.55
CA CYS A 183 3.71 9.14 -2.66
C CYS A 183 4.23 10.46 -3.23
N LEU A 184 3.53 11.07 -4.19
CA LEU A 184 3.96 12.33 -4.80
C LEU A 184 3.86 13.49 -3.81
N MET A 185 2.73 13.62 -3.13
CA MET A 185 2.47 14.65 -2.13
C MET A 185 3.40 14.50 -0.94
N ASP A 186 3.55 13.28 -0.42
CA ASP A 186 4.42 12.97 0.71
C ASP A 186 5.89 13.23 0.37
N ASN A 187 6.33 12.85 -0.84
CA ASN A 187 7.69 13.10 -1.31
C ASN A 187 7.98 14.61 -1.40
N TYR A 188 7.06 15.37 -1.99
CA TYR A 188 7.18 16.83 -2.08
C TYR A 188 7.30 17.46 -0.67
N LEU A 189 6.41 17.10 0.25
CA LEU A 189 6.39 17.66 1.60
C LEU A 189 7.65 17.31 2.40
N ARG A 190 8.14 16.08 2.30
CA ARG A 190 9.39 15.66 2.96
C ARG A 190 10.60 16.44 2.44
N GLN A 191 10.64 16.70 1.14
CA GLN A 191 11.75 17.45 0.53
C GLN A 191 11.73 18.93 0.89
N ILE A 192 10.57 19.58 0.80
CA ILE A 192 10.45 21.04 0.87
C ILE A 192 10.12 21.54 2.27
N LYS A 193 9.23 20.85 2.99
CA LYS A 193 8.69 21.33 4.29
C LYS A 193 9.15 20.52 5.49
N LYS A 194 9.82 19.37 5.29
CA LYS A 194 10.18 18.43 6.36
C LYS A 194 8.97 17.89 7.14
N ILE A 195 7.83 17.79 6.47
CA ILE A 195 6.58 17.23 6.97
C ILE A 195 6.35 15.88 6.27
N ASP A 196 5.83 14.89 6.98
CA ASP A 196 5.69 13.54 6.44
C ASP A 196 4.58 13.44 5.38
N TYR A 197 3.44 14.12 5.57
CA TYR A 197 2.28 14.08 4.67
C TYR A 197 1.32 15.26 4.88
N ASP A 198 0.42 15.50 3.93
CA ASP A 198 -0.67 16.48 4.00
C ASP A 198 -1.88 15.90 4.75
N LYS A 199 -2.01 16.23 6.04
CA LYS A 199 -3.09 15.69 6.86
C LYS A 199 -4.45 16.12 6.32
N ASP A 200 -5.30 15.13 6.02
CA ASP A 200 -6.66 15.29 5.48
C ASP A 200 -6.71 16.02 4.11
N GLY A 201 -5.58 16.26 3.45
CA GLY A 201 -5.48 17.02 2.20
C GLY A 201 -5.66 18.53 2.37
N LYS A 202 -5.45 19.05 3.59
CA LYS A 202 -5.75 20.45 3.93
C LYS A 202 -4.86 21.45 3.22
N ILE A 203 -3.58 21.14 3.01
CA ILE A 203 -2.69 22.08 2.32
C ILE A 203 -3.07 22.16 0.84
N ALA A 204 -3.32 21.01 0.21
CA ALA A 204 -3.77 20.95 -1.17
C ALA A 204 -5.13 21.63 -1.40
N GLU A 205 -6.00 21.64 -0.40
CA GLU A 205 -7.33 22.28 -0.47
C GLU A 205 -7.26 23.79 -0.73
N TYR A 206 -6.24 24.48 -0.19
CA TYR A 206 -6.04 25.92 -0.37
C TYR A 206 -5.33 26.31 -1.67
N GLY A 207 -4.75 25.33 -2.38
CA GLY A 207 -4.02 25.58 -3.61
C GLY A 207 -4.90 25.67 -4.84
N LYS A 208 -4.33 26.25 -5.89
CA LYS A 208 -4.97 26.38 -7.20
C LYS A 208 -4.48 25.28 -8.14
N ILE A 209 -5.42 24.60 -8.79
CA ILE A 209 -5.12 23.60 -9.80
C ILE A 209 -4.89 24.32 -11.15
N ASP A 210 -3.75 24.07 -11.77
CA ASP A 210 -3.47 24.43 -13.15
C ASP A 210 -3.76 23.22 -14.05
N ASN A 211 -4.93 23.23 -14.68
CA ASN A 211 -5.36 22.15 -15.56
C ASN A 211 -4.43 21.98 -16.79
N THR A 212 -3.86 23.08 -17.28
CA THR A 212 -2.94 23.03 -18.44
C THR A 212 -1.66 22.31 -18.06
N LEU A 213 -1.08 22.68 -16.93
CA LEU A 213 0.10 22.01 -16.38
C LEU A 213 -0.12 20.51 -16.20
N VAL A 214 -1.22 20.14 -15.52
CA VAL A 214 -1.54 18.73 -15.25
C VAL A 214 -1.81 17.96 -16.54
N ASN A 215 -2.56 18.52 -17.50
CA ASN A 215 -2.82 17.85 -18.77
C ASN A 215 -1.55 17.63 -19.60
N ASN A 216 -0.66 18.62 -19.67
CA ASN A 216 0.61 18.50 -20.40
C ASN A 216 1.48 17.36 -19.86
N ILE A 217 1.46 17.15 -18.54
CA ILE A 217 2.20 16.04 -17.93
C ILE A 217 1.54 14.69 -18.21
N LEU A 218 0.20 14.62 -18.17
CA LEU A 218 -0.55 13.39 -18.47
C LEU A 218 -0.40 12.96 -19.94
N ASP A 219 -0.28 13.90 -20.86
CA ASP A 219 -0.06 13.64 -22.29
C ASP A 219 1.35 13.10 -22.57
N HIS A 220 2.25 13.18 -21.61
CA HIS A 220 3.57 12.61 -21.76
C HIS A 220 3.49 11.08 -21.82
N VAL A 221 4.13 10.48 -22.84
CA VAL A 221 4.08 9.02 -23.14
C VAL A 221 4.37 8.13 -21.94
N TYR A 222 5.14 8.64 -20.97
CA TYR A 222 5.50 7.94 -19.74
C TYR A 222 4.31 7.59 -18.83
N TYR A 223 3.28 8.46 -18.78
CA TYR A 223 2.11 8.27 -17.92
C TYR A 223 0.94 7.59 -18.64
N ASN A 224 1.04 7.46 -19.96
CA ASN A 224 0.04 6.79 -20.80
C ASN A 224 0.22 5.26 -20.91
N THR A 225 1.18 4.69 -20.21
CA THR A 225 1.40 3.25 -20.23
C THR A 225 0.25 2.51 -19.57
N GLN A 226 -0.41 1.64 -20.31
CA GLN A 226 -1.30 0.63 -19.74
C GLN A 226 -0.46 -0.27 -18.85
N THR A 227 -0.45 0.03 -17.56
CA THR A 227 0.38 -0.69 -16.61
C THR A 227 -0.25 -2.04 -16.29
N LYS A 228 0.21 -3.08 -16.98
CA LYS A 228 0.05 -4.46 -16.53
C LYS A 228 1.10 -4.85 -15.47
N HIS A 229 1.88 -3.89 -15.03
CA HIS A 229 3.03 -4.09 -14.13
C HIS A 229 2.76 -3.40 -12.80
N SER A 230 3.33 -3.93 -11.73
CA SER A 230 3.34 -3.25 -10.44
C SER A 230 4.17 -1.97 -10.52
N LEU A 231 3.67 -0.90 -9.91
CA LEU A 231 4.29 0.42 -9.90
C LEU A 231 5.19 0.60 -8.69
N ASP A 232 6.28 1.37 -8.85
CA ASP A 232 7.14 1.82 -7.78
C ASP A 232 7.03 3.36 -7.63
N ILE A 233 7.27 3.85 -6.42
CA ILE A 233 7.31 5.30 -6.15
C ILE A 233 8.34 6.02 -7.03
N LYS A 234 9.42 5.32 -7.42
CA LYS A 234 10.47 5.84 -8.30
C LYS A 234 10.02 6.06 -9.74
N ASP A 235 8.88 5.49 -10.13
CA ASP A 235 8.33 5.66 -11.47
C ASP A 235 7.70 7.04 -11.67
N PHE A 236 7.58 7.83 -10.60
CA PHE A 236 6.91 9.13 -10.63
C PHE A 236 7.85 10.27 -10.25
N ASP A 237 7.74 11.37 -11.00
CA ASP A 237 8.49 12.60 -10.79
C ASP A 237 7.58 13.73 -10.32
N ILE A 238 8.10 14.58 -9.43
CA ILE A 238 7.42 15.78 -8.91
C ILE A 238 7.98 17.10 -9.47
N ASN A 239 8.91 17.02 -10.41
CA ASN A 239 9.61 18.23 -10.93
C ASN A 239 8.67 19.21 -11.62
N PHE A 240 7.53 18.76 -12.14
CA PHE A 240 6.58 19.62 -12.85
C PHE A 240 5.91 20.68 -11.95
N VAL A 241 5.93 20.49 -10.62
CA VAL A 241 5.41 21.49 -9.66
C VAL A 241 6.53 22.35 -9.05
N LYS A 242 7.77 22.21 -9.54
CA LYS A 242 8.92 22.95 -9.05
C LYS A 242 8.74 24.44 -9.33
N GLY A 243 8.91 25.26 -8.31
CA GLY A 243 8.75 26.72 -8.39
C GLY A 243 7.33 27.21 -8.06
N LEU A 244 6.35 26.34 -7.90
CA LEU A 244 5.03 26.71 -7.40
C LEU A 244 5.07 26.94 -5.87
N GLN A 245 4.10 27.71 -5.38
CA GLN A 245 3.85 27.78 -3.93
C GLN A 245 3.42 26.41 -3.41
N THR A 246 3.63 26.14 -2.13
CA THR A 246 3.41 24.81 -1.57
C THR A 246 1.98 24.32 -1.74
N GLU A 247 1.00 25.18 -1.52
CA GLU A 247 -0.43 24.90 -1.64
C GLU A 247 -0.78 24.54 -3.09
N ASP A 248 -0.29 25.35 -4.04
CA ASP A 248 -0.52 25.11 -5.48
C ASP A 248 0.19 23.85 -5.95
N ALA A 249 1.42 23.62 -5.50
CA ALA A 249 2.16 22.40 -5.82
C ALA A 249 1.40 21.16 -5.36
N LEU A 250 0.91 21.17 -4.12
CA LEU A 250 0.14 20.05 -3.57
C LEU A 250 -1.22 19.89 -4.23
N ALA A 251 -1.91 20.99 -4.58
CA ALA A 251 -3.16 20.92 -5.32
C ALA A 251 -2.98 20.25 -6.69
N ASN A 252 -1.91 20.60 -7.41
CA ASN A 252 -1.59 20.02 -8.71
C ASN A 252 -1.16 18.56 -8.60
N LEU A 253 -0.32 18.18 -7.63
CA LEU A 253 0.07 16.78 -7.37
C LEU A 253 -1.14 15.93 -6.98
N ASN A 254 -2.03 16.44 -6.15
CA ASN A 254 -3.25 15.77 -5.73
C ASN A 254 -4.19 15.53 -6.92
N PHE A 255 -4.42 16.56 -7.74
CA PHE A 255 -5.28 16.46 -8.89
C PHE A 255 -4.70 15.56 -9.98
N PHE A 256 -3.39 15.62 -10.22
CA PHE A 256 -2.67 14.70 -11.10
C PHE A 256 -2.83 13.25 -10.66
N THR A 257 -2.63 12.97 -9.36
CA THR A 257 -2.87 11.65 -8.76
C THR A 257 -4.31 11.18 -9.02
N ALA A 258 -5.30 12.03 -8.74
CA ALA A 258 -6.70 11.69 -8.96
C ALA A 258 -7.01 11.39 -10.43
N LYS A 259 -6.44 12.16 -11.37
CA LYS A 259 -6.64 11.95 -12.81
C LYS A 259 -6.08 10.62 -13.28
N ILE A 260 -4.83 10.28 -12.92
CA ILE A 260 -4.23 9.00 -13.29
C ILE A 260 -5.07 7.83 -12.78
N ILE A 261 -5.45 7.86 -11.51
CA ILE A 261 -6.28 6.81 -10.90
C ILE A 261 -7.61 6.70 -11.66
N ALA A 262 -8.29 7.83 -11.89
CA ALA A 262 -9.58 7.85 -12.56
C ALA A 262 -9.52 7.35 -14.00
N GLU A 263 -8.53 7.80 -14.77
CA GLU A 263 -8.33 7.36 -16.16
C GLU A 263 -8.06 5.86 -16.24
N ASN A 264 -7.21 5.33 -15.36
CA ASN A 264 -6.91 3.90 -15.34
C ASN A 264 -8.12 3.08 -14.91
N ILE A 265 -8.87 3.48 -13.88
CA ILE A 265 -10.11 2.81 -13.50
C ILE A 265 -11.09 2.81 -14.68
N ASN A 266 -11.32 3.95 -15.35
CA ASN A 266 -12.24 4.06 -16.48
C ASN A 266 -11.78 3.27 -17.73
N LYS A 267 -10.47 3.07 -17.92
CA LYS A 267 -9.93 2.20 -18.98
C LYS A 267 -10.21 0.73 -18.71
N ILE A 268 -10.10 0.31 -17.45
CA ILE A 268 -10.14 -1.10 -17.04
C ILE A 268 -11.57 -1.55 -16.77
N ILE A 269 -12.35 -0.74 -16.04
CA ILE A 269 -13.69 -1.07 -15.58
C ILE A 269 -14.72 -0.37 -16.47
N LYS A 270 -15.52 -1.17 -17.18
CA LYS A 270 -16.59 -0.69 -18.08
C LYS A 270 -17.97 -0.90 -17.49
N GLU A 271 -18.06 -1.53 -16.35
CA GLU A 271 -19.31 -1.89 -15.71
C GLU A 271 -19.68 -0.87 -14.63
N ASN A 272 -20.97 -0.68 -14.43
CA ASN A 272 -21.45 0.09 -13.29
C ASN A 272 -21.07 -0.64 -11.99
N SER A 273 -20.24 -0.02 -11.19
CA SER A 273 -19.63 -0.59 -10.00
C SER A 273 -19.71 0.39 -8.84
N LYS A 274 -19.45 -0.07 -7.63
CA LYS A 274 -19.28 0.80 -6.46
C LYS A 274 -17.83 0.76 -6.01
N ILE A 275 -17.31 1.90 -5.58
CA ILE A 275 -15.95 2.03 -5.08
C ILE A 275 -15.97 1.98 -3.55
N ILE A 276 -15.19 1.06 -2.98
CA ILE A 276 -14.90 1.00 -1.55
C ILE A 276 -13.46 1.48 -1.36
N LEU A 277 -13.31 2.58 -0.63
CA LEU A 277 -12.02 3.20 -0.35
C LEU A 277 -11.32 2.49 0.81
N CYS A 278 -10.03 2.14 0.60
CA CYS A 278 -9.15 1.51 1.56
C CYS A 278 -7.81 2.26 1.65
N GLY A 279 -7.04 2.00 2.69
CA GLY A 279 -5.73 2.60 2.89
C GLY A 279 -5.77 4.04 3.41
N GLY A 280 -4.63 4.54 3.86
CA GLY A 280 -4.52 5.86 4.51
C GLY A 280 -4.96 7.04 3.63
N GLY A 281 -4.83 6.92 2.31
CA GLY A 281 -5.23 7.98 1.36
C GLY A 281 -6.74 8.25 1.32
N ARG A 282 -7.60 7.33 1.79
CA ARG A 282 -9.03 7.57 1.94
C ARG A 282 -9.34 8.76 2.86
N LYS A 283 -8.42 9.08 3.78
CA LYS A 283 -8.52 10.22 4.70
C LYS A 283 -8.19 11.56 4.05
N ASN A 284 -7.54 11.57 2.88
CA ASN A 284 -7.24 12.79 2.12
C ASN A 284 -8.49 13.29 1.40
N LYS A 285 -9.24 14.17 2.05
CA LYS A 285 -10.55 14.66 1.58
C LYS A 285 -10.46 15.35 0.22
N THR A 286 -9.37 16.06 -0.04
CA THR A 286 -9.13 16.74 -1.32
C THR A 286 -8.95 15.74 -2.45
N LEU A 287 -8.17 14.67 -2.22
CA LEU A 287 -7.99 13.58 -3.18
C LEU A 287 -9.31 12.88 -3.48
N ILE A 288 -10.07 12.52 -2.44
CA ILE A 288 -11.36 11.86 -2.61
C ILE A 288 -12.37 12.76 -3.32
N SER A 289 -12.39 14.06 -3.02
CA SER A 289 -13.24 15.04 -3.72
C SER A 289 -12.89 15.09 -5.21
N ASN A 290 -11.60 15.12 -5.57
CA ASN A 290 -11.16 15.12 -6.96
C ASN A 290 -11.53 13.81 -7.67
N LEU A 291 -11.35 12.64 -7.02
CA LEU A 291 -11.78 11.35 -7.56
C LEU A 291 -13.29 11.30 -7.82
N LYS A 292 -14.11 11.78 -6.89
CA LYS A 292 -15.57 11.84 -7.05
C LYS A 292 -16.03 12.74 -8.19
N LYS A 293 -15.26 13.77 -8.54
CA LYS A 293 -15.54 14.64 -9.71
C LYS A 293 -15.19 13.97 -11.04
N LEU A 294 -14.18 13.07 -11.02
CA LEU A 294 -13.63 12.43 -12.22
C LEU A 294 -14.25 11.06 -12.53
N LEU A 295 -14.83 10.42 -11.53
CA LEU A 295 -15.40 9.08 -11.60
C LEU A 295 -16.91 9.12 -11.30
N ASN A 296 -17.69 8.56 -12.20
CA ASN A 296 -19.16 8.46 -12.02
C ASN A 296 -19.53 7.14 -11.32
N TYR A 297 -19.05 6.97 -10.09
CA TYR A 297 -19.33 5.82 -9.23
C TYR A 297 -19.83 6.26 -7.86
N GLU A 298 -20.55 5.38 -7.16
CA GLU A 298 -20.82 5.56 -5.73
C GLU A 298 -19.58 5.20 -4.92
N PHE A 299 -19.22 6.05 -3.96
CA PHE A 299 -18.05 5.87 -3.10
C PHE A 299 -18.48 5.55 -1.66
N TYR A 300 -17.91 4.51 -1.11
CA TYR A 300 -18.04 4.12 0.29
C TYR A 300 -16.66 4.12 0.94
N ASP A 301 -16.56 4.56 2.18
CA ASP A 301 -15.39 4.29 3.02
C ASP A 301 -15.54 2.86 3.57
N ILE A 302 -14.45 2.10 3.65
CA ILE A 302 -14.50 0.75 4.20
C ILE A 302 -14.93 0.74 5.68
N ASP A 303 -14.64 1.83 6.40
CA ASP A 303 -15.07 2.02 7.79
C ASP A 303 -16.59 1.99 7.95
N PHE A 304 -17.37 2.32 6.89
CA PHE A 304 -18.83 2.17 6.85
C PHE A 304 -19.29 0.72 7.08
N PHE A 305 -18.45 -0.24 6.74
CA PHE A 305 -18.72 -1.66 6.95
C PHE A 305 -18.16 -2.20 8.27
N ASN A 306 -17.79 -1.33 9.21
CA ASN A 306 -17.14 -1.67 10.48
C ASN A 306 -15.81 -2.42 10.31
N ILE A 307 -15.07 -2.10 9.27
CA ILE A 307 -13.75 -2.64 8.98
C ILE A 307 -12.78 -1.47 9.05
N ASP A 308 -11.72 -1.64 9.83
CA ASP A 308 -10.68 -0.63 9.94
C ASP A 308 -9.90 -0.55 8.61
N GLY A 309 -10.02 0.56 7.93
CA GLY A 309 -9.41 0.76 6.62
C GLY A 309 -7.92 1.08 6.64
N ASP A 310 -7.28 1.12 7.79
CA ASP A 310 -5.84 1.28 7.95
C ASP A 310 -5.14 -0.10 8.03
N PHE A 311 -5.89 -1.19 8.24
CA PHE A 311 -5.40 -2.56 8.42
C PHE A 311 -5.86 -3.55 7.35
#